data_10b6265564b043b30ba0217e6ff48ce6
#
_entry.id   10b6265564b043b30ba0217e6ff48ce6
#
_cell.length_a   1.000
_cell.length_b   1.000
_cell.length_c   1.000
_cell.angle_alpha   90.00
_cell.angle_beta   90.00
_cell.angle_gamma   90.00
#
_symmetry.space_group_name_H-M   'P 1'
#
loop_
_entity.id
_entity.type
_entity.pdbx_description
1 polymer ?
#
loop_
_entity_poly.entity_id
_entity_poly.type
_entity_poly.pdbx_seq_one_letter_code
_entity_poly.pdbx_strand_id
1 'polypeptide(L)'
;RDVLGSRGLGDVYKRQKCQFAVIECDEAASKTVLKYLKPEVIVATNVFRDQLDRYGEITHTLNNIIEGIRHTPESVLCINADCSLIASIPEHVPNPVLRFGVNVPLGGDDLTEISDAPHCLHCKTEYVYDYRTYGHLGAFRCPKCGYHREAPQVAVTAVQNLGVDTSDVTMSIGGREYAVHINLPAAYNIYNAVGSAAALSAFGFTPEAIVHALGAFGCGFGR
;
A
#
# COMPACT_ATOMS: atom_id res chain seq x y z
N ARG A 1 -9.21 25.35 -5.37
CA ARG A 1 -10.44 24.71 -5.88
C ARG A 1 -10.93 23.78 -4.79
N ASP A 2 -12.18 23.99 -4.34
CA ASP A 2 -12.79 23.28 -3.22
C ASP A 2 -12.74 21.77 -3.42
N VAL A 3 -11.89 21.11 -2.66
CA VAL A 3 -11.85 19.66 -2.51
C VAL A 3 -13.01 19.17 -1.62
N LEU A 4 -13.68 20.09 -0.97
CA LEU A 4 -14.96 19.86 -0.32
C LEU A 4 -16.04 20.26 -1.33
N GLY A 5 -16.58 19.25 -2.03
CA GLY A 5 -17.74 19.46 -2.89
C GLY A 5 -18.78 20.31 -2.17
N SER A 6 -19.34 21.26 -2.88
CA SER A 6 -20.31 22.26 -2.46
C SER A 6 -21.63 21.64 -1.94
N ARG A 7 -21.58 20.79 -0.93
CA ARG A 7 -22.74 20.40 -0.15
C ARG A 7 -22.93 21.47 0.90
N GLY A 8 -24.05 22.19 0.76
CA GLY A 8 -24.35 23.37 1.52
C GLY A 8 -24.23 23.18 3.04
N LEU A 9 -23.98 24.28 3.73
CA LEU A 9 -23.87 24.40 5.20
C LEU A 9 -25.02 23.73 6.00
N GLY A 10 -26.15 23.41 5.36
CA GLY A 10 -27.26 22.67 5.97
C GLY A 10 -26.96 21.22 6.34
N ASP A 11 -25.92 20.60 5.75
CA ASP A 11 -25.56 19.21 6.01
C ASP A 11 -24.66 19.04 7.25
N VAL A 12 -24.11 20.13 7.78
CA VAL A 12 -23.19 20.13 8.94
C VAL A 12 -23.89 19.64 10.21
N TYR A 13 -25.18 19.90 10.36
CA TYR A 13 -25.93 19.51 11.55
C TYR A 13 -26.52 18.10 11.54
N LYS A 14 -26.46 17.40 10.39
CA LYS A 14 -26.94 16.02 10.25
C LYS A 14 -25.79 14.99 10.27
N ARG A 15 -24.55 15.40 10.54
CA ARG A 15 -23.42 14.48 10.56
C ARG A 15 -23.56 13.54 11.75
N GLN A 16 -23.85 12.27 11.46
CA GLN A 16 -23.57 11.19 12.39
C GLN A 16 -22.10 11.31 12.80
N LYS A 17 -21.76 11.06 14.07
CA LYS A 17 -20.38 11.01 14.52
C LYS A 17 -19.71 9.85 13.73
N CYS A 18 -18.88 10.19 12.77
CA CYS A 18 -18.07 9.19 12.07
C CYS A 18 -17.14 8.54 13.08
N GLN A 19 -17.15 7.22 13.15
CA GLN A 19 -16.21 6.46 13.98
C GLN A 19 -14.84 6.38 13.33
N PHE A 20 -14.80 6.38 12.00
CA PHE A 20 -13.58 6.28 11.19
C PHE A 20 -13.60 7.32 10.07
N ALA A 21 -12.42 7.78 9.70
CA ALA A 21 -12.19 8.59 8.51
C ALA A 21 -11.01 7.98 7.74
N VAL A 22 -11.17 7.82 6.43
CA VAL A 22 -10.08 7.48 5.51
C VAL A 22 -9.76 8.71 4.69
N ILE A 23 -8.51 9.12 4.71
CA ILE A 23 -8.04 10.33 4.05
C ILE A 23 -6.93 9.95 3.07
N GLU A 24 -7.16 10.20 1.79
CA GLU A 24 -6.12 10.14 0.78
C GLU A 24 -5.24 11.37 0.91
N CYS A 25 -3.93 11.14 0.92
CA CYS A 25 -2.93 12.18 1.07
C CYS A 25 -1.87 12.05 -0.01
N ASP A 26 -1.68 13.10 -0.78
CA ASP A 26 -0.57 13.23 -1.72
C ASP A 26 0.77 13.18 -1.00
N GLU A 27 1.77 12.54 -1.61
CA GLU A 27 3.08 12.30 -1.03
C GLU A 27 3.78 13.61 -0.63
N ALA A 28 3.71 14.63 -1.49
CA ALA A 28 4.33 15.93 -1.21
C ALA A 28 3.60 16.69 -0.09
N ALA A 29 2.27 16.49 0.04
CA ALA A 29 1.46 17.09 1.08
C ALA A 29 1.65 16.43 2.44
N SER A 30 2.09 15.16 2.48
CA SER A 30 2.18 14.32 3.69
C SER A 30 2.95 15.00 4.82
N LYS A 31 4.11 15.61 4.53
CA LYS A 31 4.92 16.34 5.53
C LYS A 31 4.20 17.53 6.18
N THR A 32 3.22 18.12 5.49
CA THR A 32 2.43 19.24 6.02
C THR A 32 1.19 18.74 6.75
N VAL A 33 0.48 17.80 6.14
CA VAL A 33 -0.77 17.26 6.66
C VAL A 33 -0.55 16.56 7.99
N LEU A 34 0.49 15.69 8.09
CA LEU A 34 0.78 14.90 9.28
C LEU A 34 1.32 15.72 10.47
N LYS A 35 1.66 17.00 10.28
CA LYS A 35 1.91 17.92 11.40
C LYS A 35 0.65 18.16 12.25
N TYR A 36 -0.48 18.21 11.60
CA TYR A 36 -1.77 18.58 12.20
C TYR A 36 -2.69 17.38 12.39
N LEU A 37 -2.72 16.49 11.39
CA LEU A 37 -3.49 15.26 11.43
C LEU A 37 -2.65 14.16 12.08
N LYS A 38 -3.24 13.50 13.10
CA LYS A 38 -2.59 12.39 13.82
C LYS A 38 -3.40 11.11 13.59
N PRO A 39 -3.20 10.43 12.45
CA PRO A 39 -3.91 9.19 12.17
C PRO A 39 -3.43 8.07 13.10
N GLU A 40 -4.31 7.12 13.41
CA GLU A 40 -3.93 5.90 14.12
C GLU A 40 -3.14 4.94 13.22
N VAL A 41 -3.50 4.91 11.93
CA VAL A 41 -2.87 4.05 10.92
C VAL A 41 -2.50 4.88 9.70
N ILE A 42 -1.30 4.66 9.18
CA ILE A 42 -0.83 5.19 7.90
C ILE A 42 -0.58 4.02 6.96
N VAL A 43 -1.17 4.07 5.77
CA VAL A 43 -0.92 3.07 4.73
C VAL A 43 -0.03 3.67 3.66
N ALA A 44 1.17 3.14 3.49
CA ALA A 44 2.08 3.50 2.42
C ALA A 44 2.07 2.37 1.37
N THR A 45 1.50 2.68 0.20
CA THR A 45 1.26 1.68 -0.86
C THR A 45 2.47 1.52 -1.76
N ASN A 46 2.73 2.51 -2.60
CA ASN A 46 3.80 2.48 -3.60
C ASN A 46 4.31 3.90 -3.85
N VAL A 47 5.53 3.99 -4.36
CA VAL A 47 6.05 5.20 -4.99
C VAL A 47 6.41 4.83 -6.42
N PHE A 48 5.69 5.39 -7.38
CA PHE A 48 5.97 5.27 -8.79
C PHE A 48 6.54 6.58 -9.34
N ARG A 49 7.33 6.47 -10.40
CA ARG A 49 7.79 7.65 -11.13
C ARG A 49 6.62 8.21 -11.93
N ASP A 50 6.32 9.48 -11.75
CA ASP A 50 5.42 10.18 -12.67
C ASP A 50 6.14 10.37 -14.01
N GLN A 51 5.39 10.32 -15.13
CA GLN A 51 5.93 10.21 -16.49
C GLN A 51 6.90 11.34 -16.91
N LEU A 52 7.03 12.38 -16.10
CA LEU A 52 7.83 13.57 -16.39
C LEU A 52 9.13 13.68 -15.59
N ASP A 53 9.45 12.71 -14.71
CA ASP A 53 10.40 12.98 -13.65
C ASP A 53 11.75 12.30 -13.71
N ARG A 54 12.74 13.06 -13.27
CA ARG A 54 14.17 12.73 -13.24
C ARG A 54 14.52 11.95 -11.96
N TYR A 55 15.58 11.18 -12.01
CA TYR A 55 16.08 10.27 -10.97
C TYR A 55 16.17 10.85 -9.53
N GLY A 56 16.16 12.17 -9.36
CA GLY A 56 16.19 12.84 -8.04
C GLY A 56 14.84 12.94 -7.33
N GLU A 57 13.75 12.81 -8.05
CA GLU A 57 12.40 13.12 -7.56
C GLU A 57 11.80 12.02 -6.72
N ILE A 58 12.06 10.74 -7.06
CA ILE A 58 11.61 9.58 -6.26
C ILE A 58 12.19 9.62 -4.85
N THR A 59 13.48 9.95 -4.72
CA THR A 59 14.12 10.09 -3.40
C THR A 59 13.56 11.27 -2.63
N HIS A 60 13.23 12.37 -3.33
CA HIS A 60 12.60 13.53 -2.71
C HIS A 60 11.20 13.20 -2.21
N THR A 61 10.40 12.50 -3.00
CA THR A 61 9.06 12.01 -2.63
C THR A 61 9.11 11.11 -1.40
N LEU A 62 10.01 10.12 -1.38
CA LEU A 62 10.22 9.25 -0.23
C LEU A 62 10.61 10.04 1.02
N ASN A 63 11.50 11.02 0.90
CA ASN A 63 11.92 11.87 2.02
C ASN A 63 10.75 12.71 2.56
N ASN A 64 9.85 13.22 1.71
CA ASN A 64 8.66 13.95 2.15
C ASN A 64 7.72 13.05 2.96
N ILE A 65 7.53 11.80 2.52
CA ILE A 65 6.73 10.80 3.26
C ILE A 65 7.36 10.53 4.63
N ILE A 66 8.67 10.25 4.68
CA ILE A 66 9.41 9.98 5.92
C ILE A 66 9.32 11.17 6.88
N GLU A 67 9.53 12.40 6.37
CA GLU A 67 9.40 13.62 7.17
C GLU A 67 7.99 13.78 7.74
N GLY A 68 6.97 13.50 6.95
CA GLY A 68 5.59 13.48 7.40
C GLY A 68 5.35 12.49 8.53
N ILE A 69 5.76 11.24 8.35
CA ILE A 69 5.57 10.16 9.32
C ILE A 69 6.26 10.46 10.66
N ARG A 70 7.41 11.13 10.66
CA ARG A 70 8.11 11.54 11.89
C ARG A 70 7.28 12.42 12.83
N HIS A 71 6.24 13.08 12.31
CA HIS A 71 5.31 13.85 13.14
C HIS A 71 4.26 12.99 13.85
N THR A 72 4.19 11.70 13.54
CA THR A 72 3.18 10.75 14.05
C THR A 72 3.81 9.45 14.53
N PRO A 73 4.74 9.48 15.50
CA PRO A 73 5.52 8.30 15.90
C PRO A 73 4.68 7.16 16.48
N GLU A 74 3.47 7.46 16.97
CA GLU A 74 2.57 6.48 17.55
C GLU A 74 1.69 5.76 16.51
N SER A 75 1.62 6.30 15.26
CA SER A 75 0.83 5.70 14.20
C SER A 75 1.38 4.34 13.78
N VAL A 76 0.51 3.35 13.56
CA VAL A 76 0.92 2.09 12.95
C VAL A 76 1.16 2.30 11.46
N LEU A 77 2.33 1.90 10.97
CA LEU A 77 2.66 1.95 9.55
C LEU A 77 2.31 0.63 8.88
N CYS A 78 1.29 0.63 8.05
CA CYS A 78 1.02 -0.44 7.10
C CYS A 78 1.81 -0.16 5.82
N ILE A 79 2.87 -0.92 5.55
CA ILE A 79 3.77 -0.69 4.42
C ILE A 79 3.77 -1.82 3.43
N ASN A 80 3.88 -1.48 2.14
CA ASN A 80 4.05 -2.47 1.08
C ASN A 80 5.48 -3.01 1.09
N ALA A 81 5.63 -4.28 1.49
CA ALA A 81 6.92 -4.97 1.52
C ALA A 81 7.53 -5.17 0.12
N ASP A 82 6.70 -5.20 -0.92
CA ASP A 82 7.11 -5.48 -2.29
C ASP A 82 7.73 -4.26 -2.98
N CYS A 83 7.53 -3.05 -2.42
CA CYS A 83 8.13 -1.81 -2.89
C CYS A 83 9.40 -1.49 -2.10
N SER A 84 10.58 -1.61 -2.73
CA SER A 84 11.87 -1.41 -2.05
C SER A 84 12.02 -0.02 -1.43
N LEU A 85 11.37 0.99 -2.00
CA LEU A 85 11.36 2.37 -1.48
C LEU A 85 10.53 2.46 -0.20
N ILE A 86 9.30 1.95 -0.21
CA ILE A 86 8.40 1.96 0.95
C ILE A 86 8.94 1.05 2.06
N ALA A 87 9.50 -0.11 1.70
CA ALA A 87 10.11 -1.04 2.65
C ALA A 87 11.28 -0.44 3.43
N SER A 88 11.91 0.64 2.95
CA SER A 88 13.00 1.33 3.66
C SER A 88 12.52 2.32 4.73
N ILE A 89 11.25 2.72 4.74
CA ILE A 89 10.73 3.73 5.68
C ILE A 89 11.03 3.39 7.14
N PRO A 90 10.88 2.12 7.61
CA PRO A 90 11.16 1.77 9.01
C PRO A 90 12.61 2.01 9.47
N GLU A 91 13.55 2.15 8.56
CA GLU A 91 14.94 2.50 8.91
C GLU A 91 15.09 3.95 9.41
N HIS A 92 14.08 4.79 9.19
CA HIS A 92 14.12 6.22 9.41
C HIS A 92 13.13 6.74 10.46
N VAL A 93 12.22 5.86 10.94
CA VAL A 93 11.13 6.23 11.85
C VAL A 93 10.92 5.16 12.91
N PRO A 94 10.48 5.53 14.14
CA PRO A 94 10.31 4.58 15.24
C PRO A 94 8.96 3.85 15.27
N ASN A 95 8.10 4.11 14.33
CA ASN A 95 6.70 3.65 14.30
C ASN A 95 6.58 2.12 14.36
N PRO A 96 5.53 1.57 14.99
CA PRO A 96 5.16 0.18 14.81
C PRO A 96 4.85 -0.13 13.34
N VAL A 97 5.33 -1.25 12.84
CA VAL A 97 5.23 -1.62 11.41
C VAL A 97 4.44 -2.90 11.22
N LEU A 98 3.48 -2.85 10.30
CA LEU A 98 2.79 -4.00 9.75
C LEU A 98 3.03 -4.04 8.24
N ARG A 99 3.66 -5.12 7.76
CA ARG A 99 3.99 -5.27 6.34
C ARG A 99 2.89 -6.04 5.62
N PHE A 100 2.54 -5.57 4.43
CA PHE A 100 1.67 -6.30 3.53
C PHE A 100 2.36 -6.51 2.17
N GLY A 101 1.88 -7.50 1.41
CA GLY A 101 2.45 -7.78 0.10
C GLY A 101 1.83 -8.98 -0.58
N VAL A 102 2.39 -9.35 -1.73
CA VAL A 102 1.96 -10.48 -2.55
C VAL A 102 3.09 -11.49 -2.67
N ASN A 103 2.86 -12.73 -2.22
CA ASN A 103 3.88 -13.77 -2.14
C ASN A 103 3.95 -14.67 -3.38
N VAL A 104 3.24 -14.30 -4.43
CA VAL A 104 3.18 -15.05 -5.70
C VAL A 104 3.24 -14.08 -6.87
N PRO A 105 3.74 -14.50 -8.05
CA PRO A 105 3.65 -13.69 -9.25
C PRO A 105 2.18 -13.47 -9.63
N LEU A 106 1.83 -12.27 -10.10
CA LEU A 106 0.46 -11.93 -10.51
C LEU A 106 0.19 -12.17 -12.01
N GLY A 107 1.10 -12.84 -12.69
CA GLY A 107 0.96 -13.17 -14.12
C GLY A 107 1.53 -12.09 -15.05
N GLY A 108 1.99 -12.53 -16.22
CA GLY A 108 2.59 -11.72 -17.28
C GLY A 108 4.12 -11.77 -17.24
N ASP A 109 4.69 -12.54 -18.19
CA ASP A 109 6.15 -12.57 -18.45
C ASP A 109 6.67 -11.27 -19.10
N ASP A 110 5.85 -10.24 -19.23
CA ASP A 110 6.25 -8.95 -19.76
C ASP A 110 7.06 -8.16 -18.71
N LEU A 111 8.28 -8.68 -18.46
CA LEU A 111 9.35 -8.01 -17.71
C LEU A 111 9.86 -6.72 -18.41
N THR A 112 9.19 -6.29 -19.47
CA THR A 112 9.53 -5.09 -20.25
C THR A 112 9.04 -3.80 -19.60
N GLU A 113 8.27 -3.87 -18.52
CA GLU A 113 7.90 -2.67 -17.77
C GLU A 113 9.13 -2.02 -17.14
N ILE A 114 9.26 -0.73 -17.39
CA ILE A 114 10.35 0.09 -16.86
C ILE A 114 10.27 0.04 -15.33
N SER A 115 11.34 -0.46 -14.70
CA SER A 115 11.45 -0.45 -13.25
C SER A 115 11.79 0.97 -12.77
N ASP A 116 10.91 1.57 -11.97
CA ASP A 116 11.11 2.91 -11.42
C ASP A 116 12.22 2.96 -10.37
N ALA A 117 12.49 1.84 -9.69
CA ALA A 117 13.50 1.73 -8.65
C ALA A 117 14.40 0.49 -8.86
N PRO A 118 15.21 0.45 -9.97
CA PRO A 118 16.00 -0.74 -10.30
C PRO A 118 17.20 -0.95 -9.39
N HIS A 119 17.63 0.07 -8.65
CA HIS A 119 18.88 0.05 -7.88
C HIS A 119 18.64 0.15 -6.38
N CYS A 120 19.45 -0.58 -5.63
CA CYS A 120 19.45 -0.58 -4.17
C CYS A 120 19.67 0.84 -3.62
N LEU A 121 18.84 1.24 -2.66
CA LEU A 121 18.94 2.52 -1.99
C LEU A 121 20.28 2.69 -1.26
N HIS A 122 20.82 1.60 -0.71
CA HIS A 122 22.01 1.61 0.13
C HIS A 122 23.32 1.64 -0.69
N CYS A 123 23.44 0.78 -1.70
CA CYS A 123 24.71 0.58 -2.41
C CYS A 123 24.66 0.78 -3.91
N LYS A 124 23.51 1.18 -4.46
CA LYS A 124 23.28 1.45 -5.89
C LYS A 124 23.48 0.26 -6.83
N THR A 125 23.61 -0.95 -6.29
CA THR A 125 23.65 -2.17 -7.08
C THR A 125 22.25 -2.50 -7.57
N GLU A 126 22.12 -3.00 -8.78
CA GLU A 126 20.83 -3.42 -9.34
C GLU A 126 20.22 -4.55 -8.50
N TYR A 127 18.90 -4.47 -8.26
CA TYR A 127 18.18 -5.53 -7.57
C TYR A 127 18.02 -6.74 -8.45
N VAL A 128 18.04 -7.92 -7.81
CA VAL A 128 17.54 -9.16 -8.39
C VAL A 128 16.22 -9.51 -7.73
N TYR A 129 15.34 -10.17 -8.47
CA TYR A 129 14.00 -10.53 -8.02
C TYR A 129 13.83 -12.05 -8.12
N ASP A 130 13.28 -12.65 -7.07
CA ASP A 130 12.86 -14.06 -7.14
C ASP A 130 11.59 -14.18 -7.98
N TYR A 131 10.70 -13.16 -7.88
CA TYR A 131 9.57 -12.92 -8.78
C TYR A 131 9.19 -11.45 -8.76
N ARG A 132 8.57 -10.98 -9.84
CA ARG A 132 7.91 -9.67 -9.92
C ARG A 132 6.41 -9.86 -9.96
N THR A 133 5.68 -8.89 -9.44
CA THR A 133 4.22 -8.88 -9.41
C THR A 133 3.64 -7.81 -10.32
N TYR A 134 4.16 -6.57 -10.22
CA TYR A 134 3.73 -5.43 -11.02
C TYR A 134 4.84 -4.37 -11.03
N GLY A 135 5.30 -3.97 -12.22
CA GLY A 135 6.37 -2.96 -12.36
C GLY A 135 7.64 -3.33 -11.56
N HIS A 136 8.00 -2.51 -10.59
CA HIS A 136 9.15 -2.75 -9.69
C HIS A 136 8.77 -3.45 -8.37
N LEU A 137 7.52 -3.88 -8.23
CA LEU A 137 7.05 -4.58 -7.03
C LEU A 137 7.37 -6.08 -7.12
N GLY A 138 7.74 -6.67 -5.98
CA GLY A 138 7.99 -8.12 -5.92
C GLY A 138 9.00 -8.51 -4.84
N ALA A 139 9.49 -9.74 -4.94
CA ALA A 139 10.49 -10.28 -4.02
C ALA A 139 11.90 -9.82 -4.42
N PHE A 140 12.22 -8.56 -4.12
CA PHE A 140 13.51 -7.96 -4.42
C PHE A 140 14.60 -8.35 -3.40
N ARG A 141 15.84 -8.42 -3.87
CA ARG A 141 17.04 -8.52 -3.02
C ARG A 141 18.24 -7.85 -3.70
N CYS A 142 19.08 -7.23 -2.88
CA CYS A 142 20.35 -6.68 -3.32
C CYS A 142 21.45 -7.74 -3.20
N PRO A 143 22.11 -8.17 -4.31
CA PRO A 143 23.14 -9.19 -4.25
C PRO A 143 24.43 -8.73 -3.57
N LYS A 144 24.62 -7.40 -3.37
CA LYS A 144 25.83 -6.82 -2.79
C LYS A 144 25.74 -6.57 -1.29
N CYS A 145 24.67 -5.88 -0.84
CA CYS A 145 24.56 -5.48 0.58
C CYS A 145 23.55 -6.32 1.37
N GLY A 146 22.82 -7.21 0.72
CA GLY A 146 21.85 -8.08 1.37
C GLY A 146 20.50 -7.42 1.69
N TYR A 147 20.28 -6.11 1.38
CA TYR A 147 18.97 -5.49 1.55
C TYR A 147 17.91 -6.22 0.71
N HIS A 148 16.84 -6.63 1.33
CA HIS A 148 15.84 -7.49 0.70
C HIS A 148 14.43 -7.22 1.21
N ARG A 149 13.46 -7.74 0.48
CA ARG A 149 12.06 -7.77 0.88
C ARG A 149 11.88 -8.57 2.17
N GLU A 150 11.35 -7.97 3.20
CA GLU A 150 10.95 -8.68 4.41
C GLU A 150 9.60 -9.37 4.24
N ALA A 151 9.40 -10.50 4.96
CA ALA A 151 8.15 -11.25 4.89
C ALA A 151 6.97 -10.41 5.40
N PRO A 152 5.89 -10.27 4.62
CA PRO A 152 4.69 -9.55 5.05
C PRO A 152 3.88 -10.37 6.05
N GLN A 153 3.24 -9.67 7.03
CA GLN A 153 2.34 -10.27 8.00
C GLN A 153 0.92 -10.45 7.44
N VAL A 154 0.55 -9.61 6.48
CA VAL A 154 -0.70 -9.75 5.71
C VAL A 154 -0.32 -9.92 4.26
N ALA A 155 -0.63 -11.06 3.67
CA ALA A 155 -0.12 -11.41 2.35
C ALA A 155 -1.13 -12.12 1.48
N VAL A 156 -1.10 -11.86 0.18
CA VAL A 156 -1.70 -12.76 -0.80
C VAL A 156 -0.74 -13.92 -1.02
N THR A 157 -1.19 -15.14 -0.77
CA THR A 157 -0.39 -16.37 -0.86
C THR A 157 -0.69 -17.22 -2.08
N ALA A 158 -1.86 -17.01 -2.70
CA ALA A 158 -2.23 -17.64 -3.96
C ALA A 158 -3.21 -16.77 -4.74
N VAL A 159 -3.20 -16.90 -6.07
CA VAL A 159 -4.18 -16.30 -6.97
C VAL A 159 -4.82 -17.44 -7.76
N GLN A 160 -6.12 -17.66 -7.52
CA GLN A 160 -6.90 -18.70 -8.21
C GLN A 160 -7.47 -18.19 -9.53
N ASN A 161 -7.86 -16.90 -9.53
CA ASN A 161 -8.39 -16.24 -10.72
C ASN A 161 -7.96 -14.77 -10.75
N LEU A 162 -7.45 -14.33 -11.90
CA LEU A 162 -7.21 -12.93 -12.21
C LEU A 162 -8.06 -12.58 -13.42
N GLY A 163 -9.31 -12.22 -13.15
CA GLY A 163 -10.30 -11.92 -14.19
C GLY A 163 -10.32 -10.46 -14.61
N VAL A 164 -11.11 -10.20 -15.65
CA VAL A 164 -11.30 -8.85 -16.20
C VAL A 164 -12.08 -7.95 -15.22
N ASP A 165 -13.02 -8.53 -14.48
CA ASP A 165 -13.91 -7.79 -13.57
C ASP A 165 -13.65 -8.11 -12.09
N THR A 166 -13.17 -9.29 -11.80
CA THR A 166 -12.97 -9.78 -10.42
C THR A 166 -11.69 -10.60 -10.29
N SER A 167 -11.22 -10.77 -9.07
CA SER A 167 -10.10 -11.67 -8.75
C SER A 167 -10.44 -12.53 -7.53
N ASP A 168 -10.01 -13.80 -7.55
CA ASP A 168 -10.09 -14.71 -6.42
C ASP A 168 -8.70 -15.03 -5.92
N VAL A 169 -8.46 -14.77 -4.65
CA VAL A 169 -7.14 -14.93 -4.04
C VAL A 169 -7.23 -15.64 -2.69
N THR A 170 -6.11 -16.21 -2.25
CA THR A 170 -5.93 -16.62 -0.86
C THR A 170 -5.10 -15.54 -0.16
N MET A 171 -5.58 -15.05 0.99
CA MET A 171 -4.84 -14.13 1.86
C MET A 171 -4.50 -14.79 3.19
N SER A 172 -3.25 -14.62 3.61
CA SER A 172 -2.83 -14.89 4.98
C SER A 172 -3.06 -13.64 5.84
N ILE A 173 -3.89 -13.76 6.88
CA ILE A 173 -4.17 -12.69 7.84
C ILE A 173 -4.08 -13.30 9.25
N GLY A 174 -3.23 -12.72 10.10
CA GLY A 174 -3.03 -13.25 11.45
C GLY A 174 -2.51 -14.70 11.48
N GLY A 175 -1.76 -15.11 10.46
CA GLY A 175 -1.18 -16.45 10.33
C GLY A 175 -2.16 -17.54 9.86
N ARG A 176 -3.36 -17.18 9.41
CA ARG A 176 -4.35 -18.10 8.83
C ARG A 176 -4.69 -17.68 7.40
N GLU A 177 -4.99 -18.65 6.57
CA GLU A 177 -5.38 -18.44 5.18
C GLU A 177 -6.89 -18.34 5.03
N TYR A 178 -7.31 -17.39 4.19
CA TYR A 178 -8.70 -17.09 3.86
C TYR A 178 -8.87 -16.95 2.37
N ALA A 179 -9.91 -17.55 1.81
CA ALA A 179 -10.32 -17.27 0.43
C ALA A 179 -11.00 -15.89 0.39
N VAL A 180 -10.55 -15.04 -0.51
CA VAL A 180 -11.05 -13.66 -0.67
C VAL A 180 -11.46 -13.43 -2.11
N HIS A 181 -12.70 -12.99 -2.30
CA HIS A 181 -13.22 -12.52 -3.58
C HIS A 181 -13.08 -11.01 -3.65
N ILE A 182 -12.48 -10.50 -4.71
CA ILE A 182 -12.24 -9.06 -4.94
C ILE A 182 -13.08 -8.65 -6.15
N ASN A 183 -14.15 -7.87 -5.95
CA ASN A 183 -15.04 -7.38 -6.99
C ASN A 183 -14.48 -6.17 -7.75
N LEU A 184 -13.18 -6.20 -8.06
CA LEU A 184 -12.48 -5.16 -8.78
C LEU A 184 -11.55 -5.79 -9.81
N PRO A 185 -11.44 -5.18 -11.02
CA PRO A 185 -10.54 -5.66 -12.06
C PRO A 185 -9.09 -5.34 -11.75
N ALA A 186 -8.18 -6.03 -12.44
CA ALA A 186 -6.75 -5.80 -12.53
C ALA A 186 -5.91 -6.08 -11.26
N ALA A 187 -4.66 -6.42 -11.51
CA ALA A 187 -3.68 -6.85 -10.50
C ALA A 187 -3.40 -5.79 -9.40
N TYR A 188 -3.44 -4.49 -9.74
CA TYR A 188 -3.23 -3.43 -8.74
C TYR A 188 -4.32 -3.41 -7.65
N ASN A 189 -5.54 -3.88 -7.94
CA ASN A 189 -6.60 -3.98 -6.94
C ASN A 189 -6.36 -5.11 -5.93
N ILE A 190 -5.54 -6.10 -6.25
CA ILE A 190 -5.04 -7.07 -5.28
C ILE A 190 -4.18 -6.36 -4.24
N TYR A 191 -3.29 -5.43 -4.66
CA TYR A 191 -2.51 -4.61 -3.73
C TYR A 191 -3.38 -3.69 -2.89
N ASN A 192 -4.41 -3.07 -3.47
CA ASN A 192 -5.37 -2.24 -2.75
C ASN A 192 -6.13 -3.07 -1.68
N ALA A 193 -6.54 -4.29 -2.02
CA ALA A 193 -7.23 -5.18 -1.11
C ALA A 193 -6.33 -5.64 0.05
N VAL A 194 -5.09 -6.10 -0.24
CA VAL A 194 -4.18 -6.55 0.82
C VAL A 194 -3.69 -5.40 1.71
N GLY A 195 -3.50 -4.20 1.15
CA GLY A 195 -3.20 -2.98 1.91
C GLY A 195 -4.37 -2.57 2.82
N SER A 196 -5.61 -2.68 2.32
CA SER A 196 -6.82 -2.46 3.13
C SER A 196 -6.96 -3.49 4.25
N ALA A 197 -6.67 -4.78 3.96
CA ALA A 197 -6.64 -5.83 4.97
C ALA A 197 -5.62 -5.55 6.07
N ALA A 198 -4.43 -5.05 5.72
CA ALA A 198 -3.41 -4.66 6.68
C ALA A 198 -3.87 -3.48 7.55
N ALA A 199 -4.47 -2.46 6.96
CA ALA A 199 -5.02 -1.32 7.71
C ALA A 199 -6.10 -1.75 8.71
N LEU A 200 -7.06 -2.58 8.26
CA LEU A 200 -8.13 -3.08 9.13
C LEU A 200 -7.58 -3.99 10.23
N SER A 201 -6.55 -4.80 9.94
CA SER A 201 -5.85 -5.60 10.95
C SER A 201 -5.17 -4.73 12.00
N ALA A 202 -4.56 -3.60 11.59
CA ALA A 202 -3.94 -2.64 12.51
C ALA A 202 -4.97 -1.96 13.42
N PHE A 203 -6.22 -1.78 12.97
CA PHE A 203 -7.35 -1.33 13.79
C PHE A 203 -7.95 -2.43 14.69
N GLY A 204 -7.46 -3.67 14.59
CA GLY A 204 -7.93 -4.77 15.42
C GLY A 204 -9.21 -5.46 14.95
N PHE A 205 -9.62 -5.27 13.71
CA PHE A 205 -10.72 -6.03 13.12
C PHE A 205 -10.34 -7.50 12.97
N THR A 206 -11.32 -8.39 13.16
CA THR A 206 -11.08 -9.82 12.98
C THR A 206 -10.87 -10.17 11.50
N PRO A 207 -10.06 -11.20 11.20
CA PRO A 207 -9.83 -11.63 9.83
C PRO A 207 -11.13 -11.94 9.06
N GLU A 208 -12.12 -12.55 9.73
CA GLU A 208 -13.42 -12.88 9.15
C GLU A 208 -14.20 -11.61 8.74
N ALA A 209 -14.17 -10.57 9.58
CA ALA A 209 -14.79 -9.28 9.26
C ALA A 209 -14.09 -8.60 8.08
N ILE A 210 -12.76 -8.68 8.03
CA ILE A 210 -11.96 -8.13 6.93
C ILE A 210 -12.31 -8.83 5.61
N VAL A 211 -12.30 -10.16 5.59
CA VAL A 211 -12.61 -10.96 4.41
C VAL A 211 -14.04 -10.68 3.91
N HIS A 212 -15.00 -10.63 4.84
CA HIS A 212 -16.38 -10.30 4.50
C HIS A 212 -16.49 -8.91 3.88
N ALA A 213 -15.82 -7.90 4.44
CA ALA A 213 -15.84 -6.53 3.94
C ALA A 213 -15.21 -6.40 2.54
N LEU A 214 -14.08 -7.08 2.29
CA LEU A 214 -13.44 -7.11 0.97
C LEU A 214 -14.33 -7.74 -0.08
N GLY A 215 -14.98 -8.88 0.24
CA GLY A 215 -15.91 -9.55 -0.68
C GLY A 215 -17.21 -8.79 -0.92
N ALA A 216 -17.64 -7.96 0.02
CA ALA A 216 -18.83 -7.12 -0.13
C ALA A 216 -18.55 -5.79 -0.85
N PHE A 217 -17.27 -5.38 -0.96
CA PHE A 217 -16.90 -4.12 -1.61
C PHE A 217 -16.99 -4.25 -3.12
N GLY A 218 -17.66 -3.30 -3.76
CA GLY A 218 -17.72 -3.17 -5.21
C GLY A 218 -17.76 -1.71 -5.62
N CYS A 219 -17.13 -1.39 -6.73
CA CYS A 219 -17.20 -0.04 -7.30
C CYS A 219 -18.60 0.24 -7.85
N GLY A 220 -19.40 1.00 -7.11
CA GLY A 220 -20.61 1.63 -7.63
C GLY A 220 -20.24 2.86 -8.45
N PHE A 221 -19.57 2.70 -9.60
CA PHE A 221 -19.40 3.80 -10.54
C PHE A 221 -20.75 4.10 -11.21
N GLY A 222 -21.36 5.22 -10.83
CA GLY A 222 -22.35 5.92 -11.65
C GLY A 222 -23.66 5.16 -11.87
N ARG A 223 -24.51 5.09 -10.88
CA ARG A 223 -25.96 5.08 -11.07
C ARG A 223 -26.58 6.38 -10.59
#